data_3211a3e4a479191a5a349d5032e9b2c5
#
_entry.id   3211a3e4a479191a5a349d5032e9b2c5
#
_cell.length_a   1.000
_cell.length_b   1.000
_cell.length_c   1.000
_cell.angle_alpha   90.00
_cell.angle_beta   90.00
_cell.angle_gamma   90.00
#
_symmetry.space_group_name_H-M   'P 1'
#
loop_
_entity.id
_entity.type
_entity.pdbx_description
1 polymer ?
#
loop_
_entity_poly.entity_id
_entity_poly.type
_entity_poly.pdbx_seq_one_letter_code
_entity_poly.pdbx_strand_id
1 'polypeptide(L)'
;MFHYLWLAIAYVGGGMLLADMNRYEHIDTGADIRKDVSICGEVKDVRETTSGDVLTVQVRDIIGGKGIHQNFNNLKLLVKCGNADSRAISGDIVVFKANIEDIKDNPNSFFAGYKDIMASKGVFYICSLDNGKINVIDHHKSAMALSREIRNRLECFIENTSLAKKTQNFIITVLLGDRAYLDSDTRAIFADAGVAHVLALSGMHMGIIGGILLFLLFPVNFTGRYKSRIMLAAILLWGYAFITGMAPSTVRACVMVSFASLALVLERKRYVFNSLFAATLIILTVSPSTLYDAGFQLSFICVASMAAFAPHLNPLDRKRSPFSYKVVSLLVATLAATCGSWVVSAFYFKTFPLAFIPSNLLLLPILPFYVAMALCHLIFMGIGIEFSFLKKLLDTGFELTEHFLRWIGNGNNIETHVTIWIVAFWFGGLLSFAFYLNIVRWRPLLYVGVILTCITLVSLPFQSGTVPDGSFIITDTYRDVAINIKDGLTEKTIRMDKGKLSSLRVENISIIAVDCVLPENYLSPGECDYLIIAGGYKGNVEYVNGIFNPKKIIIHPSVRRKKEKQYLEEGVRLGVDCHSLRIDSPLHCIIEK
;
A
#
# COMPACT_ATOMS: atom_id res chain seq x y z
N MET A 1 26.68 30.97 -6.70
CA MET A 1 26.98 29.58 -6.39
C MET A 1 27.11 29.32 -4.89
N PHE A 2 27.94 30.05 -4.15
CA PHE A 2 28.09 29.90 -2.69
C PHE A 2 26.79 30.07 -1.88
N HIS A 3 25.91 31.01 -2.24
CA HIS A 3 24.64 31.24 -1.55
C HIS A 3 23.71 30.01 -1.57
N TYR A 4 23.65 29.29 -2.69
CA TYR A 4 22.83 28.06 -2.79
C TYR A 4 23.42 26.90 -1.99
N LEU A 5 24.75 26.84 -1.85
CA LEU A 5 25.41 25.85 -1.03
C LEU A 5 25.12 26.05 0.47
N TRP A 6 25.19 27.31 0.96
CA TRP A 6 24.83 27.64 2.33
C TRP A 6 23.35 27.40 2.64
N LEU A 7 22.46 27.73 1.68
CA LEU A 7 21.05 27.39 1.77
C LEU A 7 20.82 25.87 1.87
N ALA A 8 21.53 25.08 1.05
CA ALA A 8 21.43 23.63 1.09
C ALA A 8 21.94 23.05 2.42
N ILE A 9 23.07 23.57 2.94
CA ILE A 9 23.63 23.16 4.24
C ILE A 9 22.69 23.55 5.39
N ALA A 10 22.15 24.76 5.38
CA ALA A 10 21.16 25.20 6.38
C ALA A 10 19.90 24.35 6.34
N TYR A 11 19.50 23.92 5.13
CA TYR A 11 18.35 23.05 4.91
C TYR A 11 18.58 21.65 5.46
N VAL A 12 19.71 21.03 5.15
CA VAL A 12 20.08 19.71 5.66
C VAL A 12 20.24 19.76 7.20
N GLY A 13 20.94 20.78 7.71
CA GLY A 13 21.11 20.95 9.15
C GLY A 13 19.78 21.22 9.88
N GLY A 14 18.92 22.07 9.32
CA GLY A 14 17.57 22.30 9.84
C GLY A 14 16.70 21.05 9.81
N GLY A 15 16.79 20.27 8.73
CA GLY A 15 16.10 18.98 8.60
C GLY A 15 16.57 17.95 9.62
N MET A 16 17.88 17.86 9.88
CA MET A 16 18.43 16.99 10.93
C MET A 16 17.97 17.39 12.33
N LEU A 17 17.97 18.68 12.64
CA LEU A 17 17.45 19.20 13.92
C LEU A 17 15.97 18.91 14.10
N LEU A 18 15.16 19.12 13.06
CA LEU A 18 13.73 18.82 13.09
C LEU A 18 13.47 17.30 13.23
N ALA A 19 14.28 16.47 12.59
CA ALA A 19 14.20 15.02 12.73
C ALA A 19 14.53 14.56 14.16
N ASP A 20 15.53 15.18 14.79
CA ASP A 20 15.90 14.87 16.17
C ASP A 20 14.84 15.37 17.18
N MET A 21 14.28 16.55 16.96
CA MET A 21 13.16 17.09 17.78
C MET A 21 11.87 16.25 17.67
N ASN A 22 11.65 15.60 16.53
CA ASN A 22 10.49 14.71 16.28
C ASN A 22 10.84 13.24 16.50
N ARG A 23 11.91 12.95 17.23
CA ARG A 23 12.31 11.56 17.52
C ARG A 23 11.22 10.88 18.34
N TYR A 24 10.82 9.68 17.88
CA TYR A 24 9.83 8.90 18.60
C TYR A 24 10.42 8.31 19.87
N GLU A 25 9.63 8.34 20.92
CA GLU A 25 10.02 7.76 22.21
C GLU A 25 9.94 6.23 22.13
N HIS A 26 10.87 5.58 22.83
CA HIS A 26 10.91 4.14 22.99
C HIS A 26 10.64 3.77 24.44
N ILE A 27 9.99 2.63 24.64
CA ILE A 27 9.78 2.06 25.99
C ILE A 27 11.11 1.50 26.47
N ASP A 28 11.56 1.97 27.63
CA ASP A 28 12.75 1.41 28.27
C ASP A 28 12.60 -0.10 28.48
N THR A 29 13.68 -0.84 28.21
CA THR A 29 13.71 -2.29 28.07
C THR A 29 13.54 -3.09 29.35
N GLY A 30 13.03 -2.50 30.44
CA GLY A 30 12.66 -3.22 31.64
C GLY A 30 11.53 -4.23 31.37
N ALA A 31 11.81 -5.52 31.48
CA ALA A 31 10.86 -6.59 31.19
C ALA A 31 9.52 -6.48 31.95
N ASP A 32 9.50 -5.79 33.07
CA ASP A 32 8.33 -5.60 33.93
C ASP A 32 7.32 -4.57 33.43
N ILE A 33 7.70 -3.70 32.46
CA ILE A 33 6.83 -2.62 31.93
C ILE A 33 6.05 -3.08 30.69
N ARG A 34 6.28 -4.28 30.19
CA ARG A 34 5.67 -4.77 28.94
C ARG A 34 4.57 -5.80 29.14
N LYS A 35 4.42 -6.38 30.32
CA LYS A 35 3.44 -7.43 30.62
C LYS A 35 2.35 -6.93 31.56
N ASP A 36 1.10 -7.21 31.19
CA ASP A 36 -0.12 -6.89 31.95
C ASP A 36 -0.19 -5.43 32.43
N VAL A 37 0.07 -4.51 31.50
CA VAL A 37 0.14 -3.08 31.76
C VAL A 37 -1.17 -2.40 31.42
N SER A 38 -1.55 -1.39 32.22
CA SER A 38 -2.65 -0.49 31.90
C SER A 38 -2.12 0.68 31.05
N ILE A 39 -2.68 0.84 29.89
CA ILE A 39 -2.30 1.85 28.90
C ILE A 39 -3.42 2.87 28.79
N CYS A 40 -3.07 4.15 28.97
CA CYS A 40 -3.94 5.29 28.70
C CYS A 40 -3.42 6.03 27.47
N GLY A 41 -4.29 6.29 26.51
CA GLY A 41 -3.88 6.96 25.28
C GLY A 41 -5.04 7.49 24.44
N GLU A 42 -4.72 8.31 23.46
CA GLU A 42 -5.66 8.87 22.51
C GLU A 42 -5.66 8.07 21.22
N VAL A 43 -6.83 7.65 20.77
CA VAL A 43 -7.00 6.94 19.49
C VAL A 43 -6.80 7.92 18.34
N LYS A 44 -5.76 7.71 17.53
CA LYS A 44 -5.47 8.55 16.36
C LYS A 44 -6.09 8.02 15.08
N ASP A 45 -6.12 6.70 14.93
CA ASP A 45 -6.68 6.06 13.73
C ASP A 45 -7.35 4.73 14.12
N VAL A 46 -8.43 4.41 13.45
CA VAL A 46 -9.16 3.13 13.62
C VAL A 46 -9.32 2.53 12.24
N ARG A 47 -8.93 1.27 12.07
CA ARG A 47 -9.08 0.51 10.82
C ARG A 47 -9.86 -0.75 11.10
N GLU A 48 -11.00 -0.88 10.47
CA GLU A 48 -11.75 -2.11 10.47
C GLU A 48 -11.08 -3.14 9.56
N THR A 49 -10.83 -4.33 10.08
CA THR A 49 -10.29 -5.45 9.31
C THR A 49 -11.20 -6.66 9.46
N THR A 50 -11.09 -7.62 8.53
CA THR A 50 -11.86 -8.87 8.60
C THR A 50 -11.60 -9.71 9.87
N SER A 51 -10.54 -9.40 10.61
CA SER A 51 -10.14 -10.07 11.86
C SER A 51 -10.39 -9.24 13.13
N GLY A 52 -11.09 -8.11 13.01
CA GLY A 52 -11.35 -7.16 14.10
C GLY A 52 -10.74 -5.78 13.83
N ASP A 53 -10.98 -4.86 14.76
CA ASP A 53 -10.49 -3.50 14.65
C ASP A 53 -9.01 -3.38 14.99
N VAL A 54 -8.31 -2.53 14.25
CA VAL A 54 -6.92 -2.16 14.52
C VAL A 54 -6.86 -0.67 14.84
N LEU A 55 -6.51 -0.35 16.08
CA LEU A 55 -6.41 1.02 16.56
C LEU A 55 -4.94 1.47 16.54
N THR A 56 -4.70 2.70 16.11
CA THR A 56 -3.41 3.38 16.36
C THR A 56 -3.61 4.33 17.55
N VAL A 57 -3.02 3.99 18.68
CA VAL A 57 -3.16 4.75 19.93
C VAL A 57 -1.87 5.53 20.20
N GLN A 58 -2.00 6.84 20.38
CA GLN A 58 -0.93 7.68 20.93
C GLN A 58 -0.97 7.58 22.45
N VAL A 59 0.02 6.94 23.02
CA VAL A 59 0.10 6.68 24.46
C VAL A 59 0.41 7.99 25.19
N ARG A 60 -0.30 8.21 26.29
CA ARG A 60 0.00 9.26 27.26
C ARG A 60 0.71 8.68 28.46
N ASP A 61 0.14 7.61 29.01
CA ASP A 61 0.62 6.99 30.25
C ASP A 61 0.60 5.47 30.15
N ILE A 62 1.61 4.83 30.73
CA ILE A 62 1.68 3.40 30.96
C ILE A 62 1.87 3.15 32.46
N ILE A 63 1.00 2.34 33.05
CA ILE A 63 1.07 1.94 34.45
C ILE A 63 1.34 0.44 34.49
N GLY A 64 2.56 0.05 34.90
CA GLY A 64 2.96 -1.35 35.03
C GLY A 64 2.43 -2.00 36.30
N GLY A 65 2.42 -3.34 36.35
CA GLY A 65 1.91 -4.14 37.48
C GLY A 65 2.61 -3.92 38.82
N LYS A 66 3.79 -3.28 38.85
CA LYS A 66 4.53 -2.87 40.07
C LYS A 66 4.36 -1.38 40.42
N GLY A 67 3.39 -0.69 39.83
CA GLY A 67 3.17 0.74 40.06
C GLY A 67 4.21 1.64 39.36
N ILE A 68 4.97 1.12 38.42
CA ILE A 68 5.88 1.91 37.61
C ILE A 68 5.05 2.73 36.64
N HIS A 69 5.10 4.05 36.78
CA HIS A 69 4.37 4.98 35.94
C HIS A 69 5.35 5.64 34.96
N GLN A 70 5.08 5.54 33.66
CA GLN A 70 5.84 6.23 32.62
C GLN A 70 4.89 7.09 31.78
N ASN A 71 5.25 8.35 31.63
CA ASN A 71 4.54 9.31 30.80
C ASN A 71 5.27 9.44 29.46
N PHE A 72 4.50 9.45 28.36
CA PHE A 72 5.02 9.50 27.00
C PHE A 72 4.36 10.65 26.22
N ASN A 73 5.17 11.44 25.51
CA ASN A 73 4.65 12.51 24.67
C ASN A 73 4.44 12.07 23.21
N ASN A 74 5.22 11.11 22.73
CA ASN A 74 5.23 10.73 21.31
C ASN A 74 5.37 9.22 21.05
N LEU A 75 4.81 8.38 21.92
CA LEU A 75 4.78 6.94 21.74
C LEU A 75 3.49 6.53 21.04
N LYS A 76 3.58 5.76 19.97
CA LYS A 76 2.43 5.18 19.26
C LYS A 76 2.44 3.67 19.36
N LEU A 77 1.28 3.09 19.67
CA LEU A 77 1.05 1.65 19.71
C LEU A 77 0.02 1.24 18.67
N LEU A 78 0.23 0.08 18.08
CA LEU A 78 -0.79 -0.58 17.26
C LEU A 78 -1.55 -1.58 18.15
N VAL A 79 -2.85 -1.38 18.31
CA VAL A 79 -3.69 -2.23 19.15
C VAL A 79 -4.61 -3.05 18.25
N LYS A 80 -4.44 -4.37 18.25
CA LYS A 80 -5.33 -5.29 17.56
C LYS A 80 -6.44 -5.73 18.51
N CYS A 81 -7.65 -5.32 18.19
CA CYS A 81 -8.86 -5.75 18.87
C CYS A 81 -9.42 -6.95 18.12
N GLY A 82 -9.33 -8.15 18.67
CA GLY A 82 -9.92 -9.34 18.08
C GLY A 82 -11.45 -9.21 17.96
N ASN A 83 -12.22 -10.14 18.50
CA ASN A 83 -13.69 -10.07 18.52
C ASN A 83 -14.26 -9.04 19.53
N ALA A 84 -13.44 -8.18 20.11
CA ALA A 84 -13.89 -7.10 20.98
C ALA A 84 -14.51 -6.01 20.09
N ASP A 85 -15.79 -5.74 20.32
CA ASP A 85 -16.51 -4.62 19.73
C ASP A 85 -15.89 -3.33 20.27
N SER A 86 -14.85 -2.83 19.60
CA SER A 86 -14.20 -1.58 20.01
C SER A 86 -15.10 -0.44 19.55
N ARG A 87 -15.95 0.06 20.42
CA ARG A 87 -16.73 1.28 20.17
C ARG A 87 -15.87 2.55 20.16
N ALA A 88 -14.54 2.40 20.17
CA ALA A 88 -13.63 3.52 20.21
C ALA A 88 -13.53 4.20 18.85
N ILE A 89 -13.64 5.51 18.85
CA ILE A 89 -13.57 6.39 17.67
C ILE A 89 -12.26 7.19 17.71
N SER A 90 -11.79 7.62 16.55
CA SER A 90 -10.61 8.51 16.49
C SER A 90 -10.86 9.80 17.29
N GLY A 91 -9.96 10.12 18.21
CA GLY A 91 -10.05 11.22 19.16
C GLY A 91 -10.45 10.79 20.57
N ASP A 92 -10.93 9.57 20.77
CA ASP A 92 -11.28 9.07 22.08
C ASP A 92 -10.05 8.84 22.96
N ILE A 93 -10.18 9.12 24.25
CA ILE A 93 -9.21 8.73 25.26
C ILE A 93 -9.64 7.36 25.79
N VAL A 94 -8.77 6.37 25.58
CA VAL A 94 -9.04 4.98 25.92
C VAL A 94 -8.08 4.48 27.00
N VAL A 95 -8.60 3.58 27.85
CA VAL A 95 -7.79 2.81 28.79
C VAL A 95 -8.07 1.33 28.59
N PHE A 96 -7.01 0.56 28.48
CA PHE A 96 -7.07 -0.89 28.32
C PHE A 96 -5.86 -1.56 28.95
N LYS A 97 -5.97 -2.86 29.22
CA LYS A 97 -4.86 -3.69 29.69
C LYS A 97 -4.38 -4.58 28.56
N ALA A 98 -3.08 -4.58 28.34
CA ALA A 98 -2.47 -5.38 27.28
C ALA A 98 -1.01 -5.73 27.57
N ASN A 99 -0.50 -6.69 26.82
CA ASN A 99 0.93 -6.95 26.71
C ASN A 99 1.50 -6.18 25.51
N ILE A 100 2.62 -5.51 25.72
CA ILE A 100 3.32 -4.76 24.69
C ILE A 100 4.40 -5.65 24.07
N GLU A 101 4.29 -5.88 22.77
CA GLU A 101 5.27 -6.67 22.00
C GLU A 101 5.95 -5.75 20.96
N ASP A 102 7.23 -6.03 20.68
CA ASP A 102 7.91 -5.38 19.56
C ASP A 102 7.29 -5.84 18.24
N ILE A 103 7.15 -4.93 17.28
CA ILE A 103 6.77 -5.31 15.92
C ILE A 103 7.94 -6.10 15.32
N LYS A 104 7.71 -7.38 15.06
CA LYS A 104 8.68 -8.27 14.40
C LYS A 104 8.44 -8.23 12.90
N ASP A 105 9.52 -8.26 12.14
CA ASP A 105 9.41 -8.59 10.73
C ASP A 105 8.97 -10.05 10.61
N ASN A 106 8.04 -10.31 9.71
CA ASN A 106 7.79 -11.67 9.31
C ASN A 106 8.96 -12.08 8.39
N PRO A 107 9.85 -12.98 8.80
CA PRO A 107 10.99 -13.40 7.98
C PRO A 107 10.56 -14.00 6.63
N ASN A 108 9.28 -14.38 6.54
CA ASN A 108 8.64 -14.95 5.36
C ASN A 108 7.95 -13.90 4.49
N SER A 109 8.01 -12.61 4.86
CA SER A 109 7.35 -11.56 4.08
C SER A 109 8.18 -11.21 2.85
N PHE A 110 7.60 -11.37 1.68
CA PHE A 110 8.16 -10.87 0.40
C PHE A 110 8.28 -9.34 0.36
N PHE A 111 7.59 -8.62 1.24
CA PHE A 111 7.58 -7.17 1.28
C PHE A 111 8.71 -6.64 2.16
N ALA A 112 9.25 -5.47 1.79
CA ALA A 112 10.14 -4.70 2.66
C ALA A 112 9.57 -4.63 4.08
N GLY A 113 10.40 -4.83 5.09
CA GLY A 113 10.03 -5.13 6.45
C GLY A 113 8.81 -4.37 6.96
N TYR A 114 7.79 -5.08 7.37
CA TYR A 114 6.61 -4.48 7.99
C TYR A 114 7.00 -3.60 9.19
N LYS A 115 8.06 -4.00 9.89
CA LYS A 115 8.70 -3.23 10.95
C LYS A 115 9.17 -1.86 10.46
N ASP A 116 9.87 -1.80 9.32
CA ASP A 116 10.41 -0.54 8.78
C ASP A 116 9.28 0.40 8.32
N ILE A 117 8.22 -0.17 7.72
CA ILE A 117 7.02 0.59 7.33
C ILE A 117 6.31 1.16 8.57
N MET A 118 6.19 0.39 9.65
CA MET A 118 5.58 0.87 10.89
C MET A 118 6.48 1.85 11.62
N ALA A 119 7.78 1.61 11.65
CA ALA A 119 8.77 2.51 12.23
C ALA A 119 8.77 3.88 11.54
N SER A 120 8.62 3.95 10.22
CA SER A 120 8.49 5.22 9.48
C SER A 120 7.24 6.02 9.90
N LYS A 121 6.20 5.35 10.41
CA LYS A 121 4.99 5.97 10.98
C LYS A 121 5.10 6.25 12.49
N GLY A 122 6.24 5.93 13.09
CA GLY A 122 6.50 6.05 14.51
C GLY A 122 5.82 5.00 15.38
N VAL A 123 5.47 3.85 14.79
CA VAL A 123 4.84 2.73 15.49
C VAL A 123 5.87 1.59 15.61
N PHE A 124 6.34 1.33 16.82
CA PHE A 124 7.36 0.32 17.09
C PHE A 124 6.82 -0.91 17.82
N TYR A 125 5.64 -0.78 18.42
CA TYR A 125 5.08 -1.78 19.32
C TYR A 125 3.65 -2.13 18.92
N ILE A 126 3.26 -3.36 19.25
CA ILE A 126 1.94 -3.91 19.00
C ILE A 126 1.37 -4.50 20.28
N CYS A 127 0.07 -4.33 20.48
CA CYS A 127 -0.69 -4.97 21.54
C CYS A 127 -1.83 -5.78 20.92
N SER A 128 -2.09 -6.97 21.42
CA SER A 128 -3.23 -7.81 21.03
C SER A 128 -4.23 -7.93 22.18
N LEU A 129 -5.48 -7.57 21.92
CA LEU A 129 -6.59 -7.68 22.84
C LEU A 129 -7.53 -8.80 22.35
N ASP A 130 -7.30 -10.03 22.79
CA ASP A 130 -8.12 -11.16 22.31
C ASP A 130 -9.52 -11.19 22.93
N ASN A 131 -9.70 -10.72 24.18
CA ASN A 131 -10.99 -10.57 24.88
C ASN A 131 -11.00 -9.37 25.86
N GLY A 132 -10.05 -8.44 25.72
CA GLY A 132 -9.93 -7.27 26.60
C GLY A 132 -10.95 -6.19 26.24
N LYS A 133 -11.56 -5.58 27.25
CA LYS A 133 -12.45 -4.44 27.07
C LYS A 133 -11.60 -3.18 26.92
N ILE A 134 -11.92 -2.38 25.92
CA ILE A 134 -11.45 -1.01 25.81
C ILE A 134 -12.47 -0.12 26.53
N ASN A 135 -12.01 0.58 27.56
CA ASN A 135 -12.84 1.56 28.24
C ASN A 135 -12.56 2.93 27.64
N VAL A 136 -13.59 3.54 27.05
CA VAL A 136 -13.54 4.93 26.60
C VAL A 136 -13.83 5.80 27.82
N ILE A 137 -12.86 6.65 28.19
CA ILE A 137 -12.99 7.54 29.34
C ILE A 137 -13.59 8.88 28.91
N ASP A 138 -13.18 9.39 27.75
CA ASP A 138 -13.61 10.69 27.25
C ASP A 138 -13.73 10.67 25.73
N HIS A 139 -14.76 11.37 25.24
CA HIS A 139 -15.01 11.57 23.82
C HIS A 139 -14.57 12.96 23.40
N HIS A 140 -13.34 13.09 22.98
CA HIS A 140 -12.89 14.35 22.40
C HIS A 140 -13.52 14.53 21.01
N LYS A 141 -14.33 15.60 20.85
CA LYS A 141 -14.83 16.05 19.53
C LYS A 141 -13.65 16.59 18.73
N SER A 142 -12.83 15.72 18.18
CA SER A 142 -11.76 16.14 17.29
C SER A 142 -12.31 16.43 15.89
N ALA A 143 -11.66 17.32 15.16
CA ALA A 143 -11.99 17.58 13.76
C ALA A 143 -11.96 16.29 12.93
N MET A 144 -11.06 15.34 13.27
CA MET A 144 -10.97 14.04 12.59
C MET A 144 -12.18 13.14 12.90
N ALA A 145 -12.76 13.22 14.10
CA ALA A 145 -14.00 12.50 14.42
C ALA A 145 -15.17 13.01 13.55
N LEU A 146 -15.28 14.35 13.36
CA LEU A 146 -16.26 14.93 12.46
C LEU A 146 -16.04 14.47 11.00
N SER A 147 -14.80 14.48 10.53
CA SER A 147 -14.46 13.95 9.19
C SER A 147 -14.95 12.51 9.00
N ARG A 148 -14.70 11.66 10.00
CA ARG A 148 -15.09 10.26 9.98
C ARG A 148 -16.62 10.10 10.02
N GLU A 149 -17.32 10.87 10.84
CA GLU A 149 -18.78 10.85 10.89
C GLU A 149 -19.38 11.22 9.53
N ILE A 150 -18.88 12.29 8.89
CA ILE A 150 -19.32 12.69 7.55
C ILE A 150 -19.05 11.57 6.54
N ARG A 151 -17.86 10.97 6.57
CA ARG A 151 -17.47 9.88 5.67
C ARG A 151 -18.39 8.68 5.86
N ASN A 152 -18.62 8.22 7.10
CA ASN A 152 -19.50 7.08 7.38
C ASN A 152 -20.93 7.32 6.90
N ARG A 153 -21.45 8.55 7.03
CA ARG A 153 -22.77 8.91 6.47
C ARG A 153 -22.80 8.81 4.95
N LEU A 154 -21.72 9.23 4.27
CA LEU A 154 -21.61 9.11 2.82
C LEU A 154 -21.46 7.64 2.38
N GLU A 155 -20.72 6.83 3.10
CA GLU A 155 -20.59 5.39 2.87
C GLU A 155 -21.94 4.69 2.99
N CYS A 156 -22.66 4.90 4.10
CA CYS A 156 -24.02 4.39 4.28
C CYS A 156 -24.98 4.87 3.18
N PHE A 157 -24.85 6.12 2.73
CA PHE A 157 -25.65 6.64 1.63
C PHE A 157 -25.37 5.89 0.33
N ILE A 158 -24.08 5.65 -0.01
CA ILE A 158 -23.69 4.90 -1.22
C ILE A 158 -24.15 3.43 -1.12
N GLU A 159 -24.03 2.80 0.04
CA GLU A 159 -24.50 1.42 0.26
C GLU A 159 -25.99 1.24 0.09
N ASN A 160 -26.78 2.28 0.37
CA ASN A 160 -28.23 2.27 0.19
C ASN A 160 -28.68 2.64 -1.25
N THR A 161 -27.73 2.87 -2.18
CA THR A 161 -28.07 3.04 -3.59
C THR A 161 -28.44 1.71 -4.23
N SER A 162 -29.12 1.75 -5.36
CA SER A 162 -29.54 0.57 -6.13
C SER A 162 -28.42 -0.05 -6.98
N LEU A 163 -27.18 0.48 -6.93
CA LEU A 163 -26.03 -0.03 -7.66
C LEU A 163 -25.64 -1.45 -7.23
N ALA A 164 -25.00 -2.21 -8.10
CA ALA A 164 -24.43 -3.50 -7.75
C ALA A 164 -23.39 -3.36 -6.60
N LYS A 165 -23.35 -4.34 -5.66
CA LYS A 165 -22.49 -4.24 -4.45
C LYS A 165 -21.02 -4.00 -4.78
N LYS A 166 -20.49 -4.66 -5.81
CA LYS A 166 -19.12 -4.43 -6.27
C LYS A 166 -18.89 -3.00 -6.76
N THR A 167 -19.87 -2.44 -7.49
CA THR A 167 -19.83 -1.04 -7.98
C THR A 167 -19.88 -0.05 -6.81
N GLN A 168 -20.76 -0.29 -5.82
CA GLN A 168 -20.82 0.51 -4.59
C GLN A 168 -19.46 0.53 -3.89
N ASN A 169 -18.88 -0.64 -3.66
CA ASN A 169 -17.58 -0.81 -2.99
C ASN A 169 -16.45 -0.11 -3.75
N PHE A 170 -16.46 -0.18 -5.09
CA PHE A 170 -15.49 0.52 -5.92
C PHE A 170 -15.67 2.04 -5.85
N ILE A 171 -16.90 2.55 -5.88
CA ILE A 171 -17.22 3.98 -5.76
C ILE A 171 -16.78 4.49 -4.37
N ILE A 172 -17.08 3.79 -3.28
CA ILE A 172 -16.63 4.13 -1.93
C ILE A 172 -15.09 4.24 -1.92
N THR A 173 -14.40 3.25 -2.48
CA THR A 173 -12.94 3.23 -2.52
C THR A 173 -12.36 4.39 -3.31
N VAL A 174 -12.89 4.69 -4.49
CA VAL A 174 -12.35 5.72 -5.40
C VAL A 174 -12.73 7.13 -4.94
N LEU A 175 -13.92 7.33 -4.36
CA LEU A 175 -14.37 8.65 -3.90
C LEU A 175 -14.01 8.93 -2.45
N LEU A 176 -14.12 7.97 -1.54
CA LEU A 176 -13.91 8.20 -0.11
C LEU A 176 -12.57 7.63 0.40
N GLY A 177 -11.90 6.80 -0.40
CA GLY A 177 -10.57 6.26 -0.08
C GLY A 177 -10.58 5.05 0.84
N ASP A 178 -11.76 4.50 1.17
CA ASP A 178 -11.83 3.33 2.03
C ASP A 178 -11.68 2.03 1.23
N ARG A 179 -10.53 1.39 1.42
CA ARG A 179 -10.19 0.12 0.76
C ARG A 179 -10.74 -1.10 1.49
N ALA A 180 -11.28 -0.94 2.71
CA ALA A 180 -11.82 -2.06 3.47
C ALA A 180 -13.03 -2.69 2.76
N TYR A 181 -13.78 -1.89 2.03
CA TYR A 181 -14.92 -2.33 1.23
C TYR A 181 -14.59 -3.25 0.07
N LEU A 182 -13.37 -3.19 -0.47
CA LEU A 182 -12.99 -4.05 -1.60
C LEU A 182 -12.67 -5.47 -1.11
N ASP A 183 -13.20 -6.45 -1.81
CA ASP A 183 -12.84 -7.84 -1.65
C ASP A 183 -11.38 -8.10 -2.09
N SER A 184 -10.82 -9.21 -1.61
CA SER A 184 -9.44 -9.58 -1.87
C SER A 184 -9.16 -9.87 -3.34
N ASP A 185 -10.15 -10.41 -4.05
CA ASP A 185 -10.05 -10.77 -5.46
C ASP A 185 -9.92 -9.50 -6.32
N THR A 186 -10.82 -8.53 -6.13
CA THR A 186 -10.75 -7.24 -6.83
C THR A 186 -9.42 -6.52 -6.56
N ARG A 187 -8.91 -6.54 -5.31
CA ARG A 187 -7.60 -5.94 -5.00
C ARG A 187 -6.46 -6.64 -5.74
N ALA A 188 -6.51 -7.97 -5.81
CA ALA A 188 -5.51 -8.76 -6.52
C ALA A 188 -5.52 -8.44 -8.03
N ILE A 189 -6.70 -8.40 -8.66
CA ILE A 189 -6.86 -8.07 -10.09
C ILE A 189 -6.22 -6.71 -10.42
N PHE A 190 -6.50 -5.67 -9.60
CA PHE A 190 -5.93 -4.34 -9.80
C PHE A 190 -4.41 -4.30 -9.55
N ALA A 191 -3.91 -5.12 -8.60
CA ALA A 191 -2.48 -5.22 -8.33
C ALA A 191 -1.75 -5.94 -9.47
N ASP A 192 -2.28 -7.06 -9.94
CA ASP A 192 -1.69 -7.86 -11.02
C ASP A 192 -1.69 -7.11 -12.36
N ALA A 193 -2.71 -6.27 -12.59
CA ALA A 193 -2.74 -5.36 -13.73
C ALA A 193 -1.87 -4.09 -13.54
N GLY A 194 -1.21 -3.91 -12.38
CA GLY A 194 -0.33 -2.77 -12.09
C GLY A 194 -1.05 -1.46 -11.81
N VAL A 195 -2.35 -1.49 -11.57
CA VAL A 195 -3.18 -0.30 -11.32
C VAL A 195 -3.71 -0.21 -9.88
N ALA A 196 -3.05 -0.89 -8.94
CA ALA A 196 -3.39 -0.83 -7.51
C ALA A 196 -3.41 0.61 -6.94
N HIS A 197 -2.64 1.53 -7.53
CA HIS A 197 -2.61 2.94 -7.15
C HIS A 197 -3.93 3.68 -7.45
N VAL A 198 -4.78 3.16 -8.35
CA VAL A 198 -6.13 3.68 -8.63
C VAL A 198 -7.07 3.41 -7.47
N LEU A 199 -6.87 2.31 -6.73
CA LEU A 199 -7.63 1.98 -5.52
C LEU A 199 -7.21 2.83 -4.31
N ALA A 200 -6.19 3.68 -4.45
CA ALA A 200 -5.81 4.66 -3.45
C ALA A 200 -6.23 6.04 -3.90
N LEU A 201 -6.72 6.86 -2.97
CA LEU A 201 -6.83 8.27 -3.27
C LEU A 201 -5.44 8.82 -3.60
N SER A 202 -5.30 9.36 -4.79
CA SER A 202 -4.03 9.81 -5.36
C SER A 202 -4.11 11.25 -5.86
N GLY A 203 -2.97 11.81 -6.24
CA GLY A 203 -2.92 13.12 -6.91
C GLY A 203 -3.79 13.21 -8.16
N MET A 204 -3.98 12.09 -8.87
CA MET A 204 -4.87 12.00 -10.02
C MET A 204 -6.33 12.22 -9.61
N HIS A 205 -6.81 11.56 -8.56
CA HIS A 205 -8.16 11.76 -8.03
C HIS A 205 -8.39 13.20 -7.59
N MET A 206 -7.40 13.80 -6.92
CA MET A 206 -7.44 15.22 -6.55
C MET A 206 -7.48 16.13 -7.77
N GLY A 207 -6.79 15.78 -8.85
CA GLY A 207 -6.85 16.47 -10.13
C GLY A 207 -8.23 16.36 -10.80
N ILE A 208 -8.85 15.17 -10.78
CA ILE A 208 -10.20 14.95 -11.30
C ILE A 208 -11.23 15.76 -10.52
N ILE A 209 -11.24 15.65 -9.19
CA ILE A 209 -12.15 16.41 -8.33
C ILE A 209 -11.93 17.91 -8.48
N GLY A 210 -10.66 18.36 -8.49
CA GLY A 210 -10.32 19.76 -8.74
C GLY A 210 -10.81 20.27 -10.09
N GLY A 211 -10.72 19.44 -11.14
CA GLY A 211 -11.28 19.73 -12.46
C GLY A 211 -12.81 19.86 -12.46
N ILE A 212 -13.49 18.93 -11.78
CA ILE A 212 -14.96 18.98 -11.61
C ILE A 212 -15.36 20.24 -10.80
N LEU A 213 -14.66 20.54 -9.71
CA LEU A 213 -14.92 21.77 -8.93
C LEU A 213 -14.71 23.03 -9.78
N LEU A 214 -13.63 23.10 -10.55
CA LEU A 214 -13.42 24.21 -11.48
C LEU A 214 -14.51 24.31 -12.54
N PHE A 215 -15.04 23.19 -13.03
CA PHE A 215 -16.14 23.17 -13.97
C PHE A 215 -17.44 23.67 -13.31
N LEU A 216 -17.79 23.17 -12.13
CA LEU A 216 -18.98 23.59 -11.39
C LEU A 216 -18.91 25.07 -10.99
N LEU A 217 -17.75 25.59 -10.69
CA LEU A 217 -17.50 27.00 -10.36
C LEU A 217 -17.37 27.88 -11.62
N PHE A 218 -17.60 27.35 -12.83
CA PHE A 218 -17.52 28.14 -14.06
C PHE A 218 -18.41 29.40 -14.04
N PRO A 219 -19.63 29.42 -13.47
CA PRO A 219 -20.45 30.63 -13.38
C PRO A 219 -19.78 31.80 -12.65
N VAL A 220 -18.82 31.53 -11.74
CA VAL A 220 -18.06 32.57 -11.04
C VAL A 220 -17.24 33.43 -12.01
N ASN A 221 -16.91 32.93 -13.20
CA ASN A 221 -16.19 33.70 -14.22
C ASN A 221 -17.03 34.85 -14.77
N PHE A 222 -18.35 34.75 -14.81
CA PHE A 222 -19.23 35.80 -15.29
C PHE A 222 -19.16 37.07 -14.42
N THR A 223 -18.65 36.95 -13.20
CA THR A 223 -18.40 38.09 -12.30
C THR A 223 -17.03 38.74 -12.52
N GLY A 224 -16.25 38.30 -13.52
CA GLY A 224 -14.88 38.76 -13.76
C GLY A 224 -13.85 38.27 -12.71
N ARG A 225 -14.26 37.43 -11.77
CA ARG A 225 -13.46 36.99 -10.60
C ARG A 225 -12.79 35.63 -10.83
N TYR A 226 -12.13 35.44 -11.94
CA TYR A 226 -11.45 34.17 -12.28
C TYR A 226 -10.46 33.72 -11.19
N LYS A 227 -9.72 34.65 -10.55
CA LYS A 227 -8.79 34.33 -9.45
C LYS A 227 -9.53 33.75 -8.24
N SER A 228 -10.70 34.33 -7.90
CA SER A 228 -11.53 33.83 -6.79
C SER A 228 -12.05 32.41 -7.05
N ARG A 229 -12.37 32.07 -8.30
CA ARG A 229 -12.77 30.73 -8.71
C ARG A 229 -11.68 29.70 -8.42
N ILE A 230 -10.40 30.01 -8.75
CA ILE A 230 -9.28 29.11 -8.49
C ILE A 230 -9.03 28.94 -6.99
N MET A 231 -9.08 30.03 -6.24
CA MET A 231 -8.93 29.99 -4.78
C MET A 231 -10.03 29.16 -4.13
N LEU A 232 -11.30 29.38 -4.54
CA LEU A 232 -12.44 28.65 -4.01
C LEU A 232 -12.33 27.16 -4.32
N ALA A 233 -11.93 26.80 -5.55
CA ALA A 233 -11.69 25.40 -5.93
C ALA A 233 -10.60 24.75 -5.06
N ALA A 234 -9.52 25.46 -4.77
CA ALA A 234 -8.46 24.97 -3.90
C ALA A 234 -8.94 24.77 -2.45
N ILE A 235 -9.75 25.69 -1.91
CA ILE A 235 -10.34 25.56 -0.57
C ILE A 235 -11.31 24.36 -0.52
N LEU A 236 -12.17 24.21 -1.50
CA LEU A 236 -13.09 23.06 -1.57
C LEU A 236 -12.35 21.73 -1.71
N LEU A 237 -11.20 21.73 -2.41
CA LEU A 237 -10.34 20.54 -2.51
C LEU A 237 -9.75 20.15 -1.15
N TRP A 238 -9.37 21.11 -0.30
CA TRP A 238 -9.00 20.84 1.09
C TRP A 238 -10.16 20.31 1.93
N GLY A 239 -11.38 20.83 1.70
CA GLY A 239 -12.61 20.29 2.31
C GLY A 239 -12.84 18.82 1.92
N TYR A 240 -12.65 18.49 0.66
CA TYR A 240 -12.72 17.09 0.19
C TYR A 240 -11.62 16.23 0.81
N ALA A 241 -10.37 16.70 0.88
CA ALA A 241 -9.29 15.99 1.55
C ALA A 241 -9.61 15.73 3.03
N PHE A 242 -10.26 16.70 3.71
CA PHE A 242 -10.72 16.54 5.07
C PHE A 242 -11.77 15.45 5.20
N ILE A 243 -12.80 15.43 4.34
CA ILE A 243 -13.84 14.39 4.32
C ILE A 243 -13.24 13.00 4.10
N THR A 244 -12.22 12.89 3.24
CA THR A 244 -11.54 11.62 2.95
C THR A 244 -10.50 11.22 4.00
N GLY A 245 -10.44 11.89 5.15
CA GLY A 245 -9.59 11.54 6.29
C GLY A 245 -8.15 12.01 6.17
N MET A 246 -7.85 13.04 5.36
CA MET A 246 -6.51 13.65 5.23
C MET A 246 -5.41 12.63 4.90
N ALA A 247 -5.72 11.67 4.04
CA ALA A 247 -4.72 10.66 3.64
C ALA A 247 -3.42 11.35 3.14
N PRO A 248 -2.22 10.84 3.45
CA PRO A 248 -0.95 11.48 3.09
C PRO A 248 -0.83 11.81 1.59
N SER A 249 -1.39 10.99 0.71
CA SER A 249 -1.44 11.21 -0.73
C SER A 249 -2.33 12.40 -1.13
N THR A 250 -3.49 12.56 -0.48
CA THR A 250 -4.41 13.68 -0.73
C THR A 250 -3.85 14.99 -0.22
N VAL A 251 -3.23 14.99 0.97
CA VAL A 251 -2.55 16.17 1.55
C VAL A 251 -1.44 16.66 0.63
N ARG A 252 -0.57 15.75 0.15
CA ARG A 252 0.48 16.10 -0.82
C ARG A 252 -0.08 16.79 -2.06
N ALA A 253 -1.12 16.20 -2.64
CA ALA A 253 -1.77 16.74 -3.84
C ALA A 253 -2.40 18.12 -3.56
N CYS A 254 -3.08 18.31 -2.43
CA CYS A 254 -3.64 19.59 -2.02
C CYS A 254 -2.56 20.66 -1.88
N VAL A 255 -1.45 20.35 -1.23
CA VAL A 255 -0.33 21.28 -1.08
C VAL A 255 0.23 21.68 -2.46
N MET A 256 0.49 20.70 -3.35
CA MET A 256 0.97 20.99 -4.71
C MET A 256 -0.01 21.86 -5.51
N VAL A 257 -1.32 21.53 -5.46
CA VAL A 257 -2.37 22.30 -6.12
C VAL A 257 -2.47 23.70 -5.54
N SER A 258 -2.32 23.86 -4.22
CA SER A 258 -2.34 25.18 -3.56
C SER A 258 -1.20 26.07 -4.08
N PHE A 259 0.01 25.56 -4.21
CA PHE A 259 1.13 26.32 -4.79
C PHE A 259 0.92 26.63 -6.26
N ALA A 260 0.41 25.68 -7.04
CA ALA A 260 0.08 25.90 -8.45
C ALA A 260 -1.03 26.96 -8.61
N SER A 261 -2.04 26.94 -7.75
CA SER A 261 -3.14 27.92 -7.69
C SER A 261 -2.64 29.31 -7.28
N LEU A 262 -1.78 29.38 -6.28
CA LEU A 262 -1.16 30.62 -5.83
C LEU A 262 -0.31 31.26 -6.92
N ALA A 263 0.49 30.47 -7.63
CA ALA A 263 1.27 30.97 -8.78
C ALA A 263 0.37 31.56 -9.88
N LEU A 264 -0.80 30.94 -10.13
CA LEU A 264 -1.81 31.47 -11.06
C LEU A 264 -2.40 32.81 -10.63
N VAL A 265 -2.80 32.90 -9.36
CA VAL A 265 -3.39 34.10 -8.79
C VAL A 265 -2.39 35.26 -8.78
N LEU A 266 -1.12 34.96 -8.51
CA LEU A 266 -0.02 35.91 -8.53
C LEU A 266 0.54 36.20 -9.95
N GLU A 267 -0.06 35.60 -11.00
CA GLU A 267 0.37 35.75 -12.40
C GLU A 267 1.84 35.41 -12.63
N ARG A 268 2.39 34.50 -11.81
CA ARG A 268 3.75 34.00 -11.94
C ARG A 268 3.81 32.82 -12.90
N LYS A 269 4.95 32.66 -13.59
CA LYS A 269 5.20 31.47 -14.41
C LYS A 269 5.12 30.23 -13.54
N ARG A 270 4.32 29.23 -13.96
CA ARG A 270 4.18 27.95 -13.30
C ARG A 270 5.37 27.07 -13.61
N TYR A 271 6.28 26.97 -12.67
CA TYR A 271 7.33 25.97 -12.73
C TYR A 271 6.92 24.80 -11.81
N VAL A 272 6.65 23.64 -12.40
CA VAL A 272 6.21 22.43 -11.66
C VAL A 272 7.21 22.09 -10.55
N PHE A 273 8.51 22.18 -10.84
CA PHE A 273 9.57 21.93 -9.87
C PHE A 273 9.51 22.87 -8.66
N ASN A 274 9.17 24.16 -8.83
CA ASN A 274 9.06 25.08 -7.70
C ASN A 274 7.91 24.69 -6.77
N SER A 275 6.76 24.29 -7.34
CA SER A 275 5.63 23.80 -6.54
C SER A 275 5.96 22.47 -5.86
N LEU A 276 6.71 21.59 -6.54
CA LEU A 276 7.15 20.31 -6.00
C LEU A 276 8.11 20.51 -4.82
N PHE A 277 9.13 21.35 -4.97
CA PHE A 277 10.09 21.65 -3.91
C PHE A 277 9.43 22.36 -2.71
N ALA A 278 8.54 23.34 -2.95
CA ALA A 278 7.81 24.00 -1.89
C ALA A 278 6.92 23.01 -1.11
N ALA A 279 6.25 22.08 -1.81
CA ALA A 279 5.46 21.04 -1.18
C ALA A 279 6.34 20.07 -0.37
N THR A 280 7.49 19.65 -0.93
CA THR A 280 8.47 18.82 -0.21
C THR A 280 8.91 19.50 1.08
N LEU A 281 9.26 20.77 1.01
CA LEU A 281 9.69 21.57 2.16
C LEU A 281 8.67 21.55 3.27
N ILE A 282 7.43 21.94 2.96
CA ILE A 282 6.37 22.02 3.97
C ILE A 282 6.10 20.67 4.59
N ILE A 283 5.98 19.61 3.77
CA ILE A 283 5.65 18.29 4.27
C ILE A 283 6.76 17.75 5.16
N LEU A 284 8.03 17.89 4.75
CA LEU A 284 9.16 17.40 5.55
C LEU A 284 9.43 18.26 6.79
N THR A 285 9.05 19.54 6.80
CA THR A 285 9.10 20.39 8.01
C THR A 285 8.06 19.93 9.04
N VAL A 286 6.85 19.54 8.59
CA VAL A 286 5.79 19.06 9.49
C VAL A 286 6.05 17.62 9.95
N SER A 287 6.53 16.76 9.06
CA SER A 287 6.77 15.33 9.34
C SER A 287 8.00 14.83 8.58
N PRO A 288 9.21 14.94 9.17
CA PRO A 288 10.46 14.50 8.53
C PRO A 288 10.48 13.01 8.18
N SER A 289 9.85 12.16 8.99
CA SER A 289 9.75 10.72 8.78
C SER A 289 9.05 10.34 7.46
N THR A 290 8.23 11.23 6.91
CA THR A 290 7.55 11.03 5.62
C THR A 290 8.53 10.80 4.47
N LEU A 291 9.79 11.24 4.59
CA LEU A 291 10.84 10.98 3.58
C LEU A 291 11.04 9.48 3.31
N TYR A 292 10.86 8.65 4.33
CA TYR A 292 11.01 7.19 4.25
C TYR A 292 9.72 6.47 3.83
N ASP A 293 8.61 7.21 3.67
CA ASP A 293 7.36 6.63 3.19
C ASP A 293 7.42 6.36 1.69
N ALA A 294 7.21 5.11 1.29
CA ALA A 294 7.22 4.69 -0.12
C ALA A 294 6.20 5.48 -0.95
N GLY A 295 5.03 5.81 -0.38
CA GLY A 295 4.01 6.60 -1.04
C GLY A 295 4.47 8.04 -1.31
N PHE A 296 5.22 8.65 -0.39
CA PHE A 296 5.83 9.96 -0.59
C PHE A 296 6.85 9.90 -1.74
N GLN A 297 7.81 8.98 -1.67
CA GLN A 297 8.84 8.82 -2.67
C GLN A 297 8.25 8.61 -4.07
N LEU A 298 7.35 7.64 -4.23
CA LEU A 298 6.70 7.34 -5.50
C LEU A 298 5.93 8.54 -6.06
N SER A 299 5.17 9.26 -5.22
CA SER A 299 4.39 10.42 -5.64
C SER A 299 5.26 11.55 -6.17
N PHE A 300 6.34 11.90 -5.45
CA PHE A 300 7.24 12.99 -5.85
C PHE A 300 8.08 12.63 -7.06
N ILE A 301 8.58 11.39 -7.13
CA ILE A 301 9.36 10.88 -8.26
C ILE A 301 8.52 10.85 -9.54
N CYS A 302 7.26 10.36 -9.48
CA CYS A 302 6.37 10.38 -10.63
C CYS A 302 6.17 11.80 -11.18
N VAL A 303 5.87 12.78 -10.32
CA VAL A 303 5.65 14.17 -10.75
C VAL A 303 6.93 14.79 -11.29
N ALA A 304 8.07 14.56 -10.62
CA ALA A 304 9.37 15.05 -11.07
C ALA A 304 9.75 14.49 -12.45
N SER A 305 9.58 13.17 -12.65
CA SER A 305 9.87 12.51 -13.92
C SER A 305 8.95 12.98 -15.05
N MET A 306 7.65 13.12 -14.79
CA MET A 306 6.73 13.70 -15.76
C MET A 306 7.13 15.13 -16.14
N ALA A 307 7.48 15.97 -15.15
CA ALA A 307 7.88 17.34 -15.40
C ALA A 307 9.21 17.45 -16.16
N ALA A 308 10.16 16.54 -15.89
CA ALA A 308 11.47 16.53 -16.53
C ALA A 308 11.43 16.01 -17.98
N PHE A 309 10.66 14.96 -18.24
CA PHE A 309 10.76 14.20 -19.49
C PHE A 309 9.56 14.40 -20.44
N ALA A 310 8.33 14.50 -19.93
CA ALA A 310 7.15 14.55 -20.78
C ALA A 310 7.16 15.71 -21.80
N PRO A 311 7.63 16.94 -21.48
CA PRO A 311 7.68 18.03 -22.45
C PRO A 311 8.62 17.77 -23.63
N HIS A 312 9.63 16.93 -23.45
CA HIS A 312 10.66 16.65 -24.45
C HIS A 312 10.36 15.41 -25.30
N LEU A 313 9.50 14.53 -24.83
CA LEU A 313 9.21 13.25 -25.48
C LEU A 313 8.00 13.27 -26.41
N ASN A 314 7.15 14.29 -26.37
CA ASN A 314 6.02 14.38 -27.29
C ASN A 314 6.45 14.95 -28.64
N PRO A 315 6.44 14.14 -29.71
CA PRO A 315 6.91 14.57 -31.06
C PRO A 315 5.86 15.37 -31.81
N LEU A 316 4.61 15.45 -31.33
CA LEU A 316 3.48 16.02 -32.06
C LEU A 316 3.33 17.53 -31.77
N ASP A 317 2.94 18.28 -32.80
CA ASP A 317 2.55 19.67 -32.62
C ASP A 317 1.09 19.78 -32.17
N ARG A 318 0.86 20.41 -31.03
CA ARG A 318 -0.48 20.66 -30.45
C ARG A 318 -1.40 21.40 -31.42
N LYS A 319 -0.85 22.28 -32.28
CA LYS A 319 -1.66 23.08 -33.22
C LYS A 319 -2.11 22.28 -34.45
N ARG A 320 -1.26 21.33 -34.91
CA ARG A 320 -1.57 20.52 -36.10
C ARG A 320 -2.51 19.36 -35.83
N SER A 321 -2.38 18.71 -34.69
CA SER A 321 -3.15 17.51 -34.35
C SER A 321 -3.56 17.51 -32.88
N PRO A 322 -4.55 18.30 -32.47
CA PRO A 322 -4.88 18.51 -31.06
C PRO A 322 -5.36 17.25 -30.35
N PHE A 323 -6.08 16.36 -31.02
CA PHE A 323 -6.54 15.08 -30.45
C PHE A 323 -5.37 14.10 -30.28
N SER A 324 -4.63 13.85 -31.35
CA SER A 324 -3.46 12.96 -31.33
C SER A 324 -2.40 13.45 -30.33
N TYR A 325 -2.20 14.78 -30.25
CA TYR A 325 -1.32 15.38 -29.24
C TYR A 325 -1.74 15.01 -27.82
N LYS A 326 -3.04 15.06 -27.49
CA LYS A 326 -3.54 14.69 -26.16
C LYS A 326 -3.29 13.21 -25.86
N VAL A 327 -3.57 12.31 -26.80
CA VAL A 327 -3.36 10.87 -26.66
C VAL A 327 -1.88 10.57 -26.44
N VAL A 328 -1.00 11.13 -27.30
CA VAL A 328 0.45 10.93 -27.17
C VAL A 328 0.98 11.57 -25.88
N SER A 329 0.46 12.74 -25.46
CA SER A 329 0.83 13.33 -24.18
C SER A 329 0.49 12.44 -22.99
N LEU A 330 -0.66 11.74 -23.02
CA LEU A 330 -1.03 10.78 -21.97
C LEU A 330 -0.06 9.59 -21.94
N LEU A 331 0.25 9.01 -23.11
CA LEU A 331 1.23 7.93 -23.24
C LEU A 331 2.60 8.34 -22.71
N VAL A 332 3.10 9.49 -23.16
CA VAL A 332 4.40 10.02 -22.75
C VAL A 332 4.44 10.31 -21.25
N ALA A 333 3.37 10.88 -20.69
CA ALA A 333 3.29 11.12 -19.25
C ALA A 333 3.29 9.81 -18.46
N THR A 334 2.55 8.78 -18.92
CA THR A 334 2.55 7.45 -18.30
C THR A 334 3.95 6.82 -18.36
N LEU A 335 4.61 6.84 -19.51
CA LEU A 335 5.96 6.32 -19.68
C LEU A 335 6.97 7.06 -18.78
N ALA A 336 6.92 8.39 -18.75
CA ALA A 336 7.80 9.20 -17.91
C ALA A 336 7.60 8.91 -16.42
N ALA A 337 6.35 8.79 -15.96
CA ALA A 337 6.02 8.41 -14.59
C ALA A 337 6.54 7.02 -14.27
N THR A 338 6.33 6.04 -15.16
CA THR A 338 6.80 4.66 -14.99
C THR A 338 8.33 4.62 -14.93
N CYS A 339 9.03 5.26 -15.87
CA CYS A 339 10.50 5.31 -15.85
C CYS A 339 11.05 5.89 -14.55
N GLY A 340 10.35 6.87 -13.95
CA GLY A 340 10.75 7.39 -12.64
C GLY A 340 10.49 6.43 -11.50
N SER A 341 9.34 5.78 -11.47
CA SER A 341 8.84 5.08 -10.29
C SER A 341 9.11 3.58 -10.25
N TRP A 342 9.39 2.92 -11.39
CA TRP A 342 9.44 1.45 -11.45
C TRP A 342 10.51 0.84 -10.54
N VAL A 343 11.70 1.44 -10.47
CA VAL A 343 12.80 0.93 -9.64
C VAL A 343 12.46 1.02 -8.15
N VAL A 344 11.85 2.14 -7.73
CA VAL A 344 11.39 2.31 -6.34
C VAL A 344 10.23 1.37 -6.03
N SER A 345 9.29 1.22 -6.96
CA SER A 345 8.20 0.26 -6.83
C SER A 345 8.73 -1.17 -6.70
N ALA A 346 9.65 -1.57 -7.58
CA ALA A 346 10.30 -2.89 -7.54
C ALA A 346 11.11 -3.11 -6.25
N PHE A 347 11.78 -2.07 -5.74
CA PHE A 347 12.52 -2.13 -4.48
C PHE A 347 11.61 -2.41 -3.28
N TYR A 348 10.45 -1.71 -3.20
CA TYR A 348 9.52 -1.86 -2.08
C TYR A 348 8.61 -3.08 -2.21
N PHE A 349 8.08 -3.33 -3.41
CA PHE A 349 7.06 -4.36 -3.64
C PHE A 349 7.61 -5.66 -4.20
N LYS A 350 8.87 -5.68 -4.64
CA LYS A 350 9.58 -6.85 -5.22
C LYS A 350 8.88 -7.49 -6.43
N THR A 351 7.89 -6.82 -6.99
CA THR A 351 7.14 -7.26 -8.17
C THR A 351 6.98 -6.11 -9.14
N PHE A 352 7.01 -6.41 -10.42
CA PHE A 352 6.71 -5.45 -11.48
C PHE A 352 5.69 -6.05 -12.45
N PRO A 353 4.47 -5.51 -12.52
CA PRO A 353 3.42 -5.99 -13.42
C PRO A 353 3.68 -5.49 -14.85
N LEU A 354 3.86 -6.39 -15.81
CA LEU A 354 4.04 -6.03 -17.22
C LEU A 354 2.80 -5.37 -17.84
N ALA A 355 1.62 -5.69 -17.29
CA ALA A 355 0.35 -5.12 -17.71
C ALA A 355 0.19 -3.63 -17.36
N PHE A 356 1.13 -3.03 -16.61
CA PHE A 356 1.04 -1.66 -16.13
C PHE A 356 0.76 -0.63 -17.24
N ILE A 357 1.48 -0.71 -18.38
CA ILE A 357 1.33 0.28 -19.47
C ILE A 357 -0.05 0.20 -20.13
N PRO A 358 -0.50 -0.95 -20.66
CA PRO A 358 -1.80 -1.04 -21.31
C PRO A 358 -2.97 -0.80 -20.34
N SER A 359 -2.85 -1.23 -19.09
CA SER A 359 -3.88 -0.99 -18.06
C SER A 359 -4.05 0.49 -17.76
N ASN A 360 -2.95 1.22 -17.60
CA ASN A 360 -3.01 2.67 -17.38
C ASN A 360 -3.52 3.42 -18.60
N LEU A 361 -3.11 3.01 -19.80
CA LEU A 361 -3.56 3.65 -21.03
C LEU A 361 -5.08 3.58 -21.19
N LEU A 362 -5.71 2.48 -20.77
CA LEU A 362 -7.15 2.33 -20.79
C LEU A 362 -7.81 3.06 -19.60
N LEU A 363 -7.31 2.83 -18.38
CA LEU A 363 -8.01 3.24 -17.16
C LEU A 363 -7.90 4.74 -16.90
N LEU A 364 -6.74 5.35 -17.16
CA LEU A 364 -6.52 6.78 -16.88
C LEU A 364 -7.48 7.72 -17.63
N PRO A 365 -7.82 7.51 -18.92
CA PRO A 365 -8.80 8.35 -19.59
C PRO A 365 -10.24 8.04 -19.16
N ILE A 366 -10.57 6.81 -18.78
CA ILE A 366 -11.93 6.40 -18.41
C ILE A 366 -12.30 6.86 -17.00
N LEU A 367 -11.36 6.80 -16.06
CA LEU A 367 -11.61 7.07 -14.66
C LEU A 367 -12.21 8.46 -14.37
N PRO A 368 -11.78 9.57 -15.01
CA PRO A 368 -12.42 10.87 -14.81
C PRO A 368 -13.91 10.89 -15.17
N PHE A 369 -14.27 10.23 -16.27
CA PHE A 369 -15.69 10.12 -16.68
C PHE A 369 -16.47 9.23 -15.72
N TYR A 370 -15.88 8.12 -15.28
CA TYR A 370 -16.51 7.22 -14.31
C TYR A 370 -16.77 7.94 -12.98
N VAL A 371 -15.79 8.67 -12.46
CA VAL A 371 -15.91 9.47 -11.23
C VAL A 371 -16.99 10.56 -11.39
N ALA A 372 -16.99 11.27 -12.52
CA ALA A 372 -17.99 12.30 -12.77
C ALA A 372 -19.42 11.70 -12.86
N MET A 373 -19.58 10.56 -13.53
CA MET A 373 -20.86 9.86 -13.61
C MET A 373 -21.32 9.36 -12.24
N ALA A 374 -20.39 8.82 -11.43
CA ALA A 374 -20.68 8.37 -10.07
C ALA A 374 -21.16 9.54 -9.19
N LEU A 375 -20.46 10.68 -9.24
CA LEU A 375 -20.89 11.89 -8.52
C LEU A 375 -22.26 12.40 -8.99
N CYS A 376 -22.50 12.44 -10.29
CA CYS A 376 -23.81 12.79 -10.84
C CYS A 376 -24.91 11.84 -10.34
N HIS A 377 -24.67 10.53 -10.37
CA HIS A 377 -25.62 9.53 -9.88
C HIS A 377 -25.95 9.75 -8.40
N LEU A 378 -24.91 9.96 -7.55
CA LEU A 378 -25.09 10.20 -6.12
C LEU A 378 -25.85 11.51 -5.84
N ILE A 379 -25.59 12.58 -6.61
CA ILE A 379 -26.32 13.85 -6.48
C ILE A 379 -27.81 13.66 -6.81
N PHE A 380 -28.13 12.98 -7.92
CA PHE A 380 -29.52 12.72 -8.30
C PHE A 380 -30.24 11.81 -7.30
N MET A 381 -29.57 10.78 -6.80
CA MET A 381 -30.09 9.92 -5.72
C MET A 381 -30.38 10.74 -4.44
N GLY A 382 -29.51 11.70 -4.11
CA GLY A 382 -29.69 12.59 -2.95
C GLY A 382 -30.93 13.47 -3.03
N ILE A 383 -31.44 13.77 -4.24
CA ILE A 383 -32.70 14.50 -4.46
C ILE A 383 -33.86 13.56 -4.80
N GLY A 384 -33.68 12.24 -4.63
CA GLY A 384 -34.74 11.24 -4.84
C GLY A 384 -34.98 10.84 -6.29
N ILE A 385 -34.07 11.18 -7.22
CA ILE A 385 -34.21 10.84 -8.65
C ILE A 385 -33.23 9.73 -9.00
N GLU A 386 -33.75 8.59 -9.45
CA GLU A 386 -32.93 7.48 -9.91
C GLU A 386 -32.95 7.38 -11.45
N PHE A 387 -31.77 7.51 -12.07
CA PHE A 387 -31.57 7.30 -13.48
C PHE A 387 -31.07 5.88 -13.77
N SER A 388 -31.97 4.99 -14.18
CA SER A 388 -31.66 3.58 -14.51
C SER A 388 -30.55 3.45 -15.58
N PHE A 389 -30.50 4.40 -16.55
CA PHE A 389 -29.44 4.42 -17.55
C PHE A 389 -28.08 4.67 -16.95
N LEU A 390 -27.94 5.65 -16.03
CA LEU A 390 -26.69 5.99 -15.39
C LEU A 390 -26.20 4.87 -14.47
N LYS A 391 -27.14 4.25 -13.73
CA LYS A 391 -26.90 3.04 -12.95
C LYS A 391 -26.31 1.93 -13.81
N LYS A 392 -27.01 1.56 -14.91
CA LYS A 392 -26.56 0.50 -15.81
C LYS A 392 -25.16 0.80 -16.39
N LEU A 393 -24.90 2.07 -16.73
CA LEU A 393 -23.60 2.47 -17.27
C LEU A 393 -22.48 2.34 -16.25
N LEU A 394 -22.72 2.67 -14.98
CA LEU A 394 -21.76 2.51 -13.89
C LEU A 394 -21.48 1.03 -13.59
N ASP A 395 -22.52 0.21 -13.48
CA ASP A 395 -22.38 -1.22 -13.19
C ASP A 395 -21.65 -1.94 -14.34
N THR A 396 -22.09 -1.76 -15.58
CA THR A 396 -21.46 -2.38 -16.76
C THR A 396 -20.01 -1.85 -16.96
N GLY A 397 -19.80 -0.56 -16.72
CA GLY A 397 -18.47 0.06 -16.83
C GLY A 397 -17.46 -0.55 -15.84
N PHE A 398 -17.88 -0.80 -14.61
CA PHE A 398 -17.04 -1.47 -13.63
C PHE A 398 -16.77 -2.94 -14.02
N GLU A 399 -17.80 -3.70 -14.38
CA GLU A 399 -17.67 -5.09 -14.80
C GLU A 399 -16.72 -5.26 -16.00
N LEU A 400 -16.87 -4.42 -17.03
CA LEU A 400 -15.97 -4.42 -18.19
C LEU A 400 -14.52 -4.10 -17.80
N THR A 401 -14.34 -3.15 -16.89
CA THR A 401 -13.02 -2.79 -16.37
C THR A 401 -12.41 -3.97 -15.61
N GLU A 402 -13.17 -4.61 -14.70
CA GLU A 402 -12.69 -5.78 -13.93
C GLU A 402 -12.31 -6.92 -14.87
N HIS A 403 -13.14 -7.24 -15.88
CA HIS A 403 -12.86 -8.29 -16.86
C HIS A 403 -11.60 -8.01 -17.68
N PHE A 404 -11.44 -6.79 -18.16
CA PHE A 404 -10.26 -6.39 -18.91
C PHE A 404 -8.99 -6.49 -18.06
N LEU A 405 -9.01 -5.99 -16.82
CA LEU A 405 -7.86 -6.04 -15.92
C LEU A 405 -7.51 -7.49 -15.56
N ARG A 406 -8.50 -8.35 -15.34
CA ARG A 406 -8.30 -9.78 -15.10
C ARG A 406 -7.67 -10.47 -16.31
N TRP A 407 -8.13 -10.16 -17.51
CA TRP A 407 -7.58 -10.73 -18.75
C TRP A 407 -6.13 -10.33 -18.98
N ILE A 408 -5.77 -9.05 -18.76
CA ILE A 408 -4.43 -8.56 -19.07
C ILE A 408 -3.43 -8.81 -17.93
N GLY A 409 -3.89 -8.87 -16.67
CA GLY A 409 -3.06 -9.06 -15.48
C GLY A 409 -2.65 -10.52 -15.22
N ASN A 410 -3.33 -11.48 -15.85
CA ASN A 410 -3.19 -12.89 -15.52
C ASN A 410 -1.78 -13.43 -15.85
N GLY A 411 -0.96 -13.70 -14.83
CA GLY A 411 0.36 -14.33 -14.95
C GLY A 411 1.50 -13.44 -15.47
N ASN A 412 1.29 -12.12 -15.56
CA ASN A 412 2.24 -11.19 -16.17
C ASN A 412 3.09 -10.40 -15.15
N ASN A 413 3.24 -10.87 -13.92
CA ASN A 413 4.07 -10.23 -12.91
C ASN A 413 5.49 -10.78 -12.95
N ILE A 414 6.49 -9.89 -13.04
CA ILE A 414 7.91 -10.25 -12.90
C ILE A 414 8.31 -10.00 -11.44
N GLU A 415 8.81 -11.02 -10.77
CA GLU A 415 9.47 -10.84 -9.49
C GLU A 415 10.84 -10.18 -9.70
N THR A 416 11.13 -9.16 -8.91
CA THR A 416 12.34 -8.38 -9.06
C THR A 416 13.01 -8.19 -7.69
N HIS A 417 14.31 -8.46 -7.64
CA HIS A 417 15.15 -8.18 -6.47
C HIS A 417 16.02 -6.95 -6.76
N VAL A 418 15.52 -5.77 -6.44
CA VAL A 418 16.24 -4.52 -6.69
C VAL A 418 17.01 -4.12 -5.42
N THR A 419 18.34 -3.98 -5.54
CA THR A 419 19.18 -3.48 -4.43
C THR A 419 19.25 -1.95 -4.46
N ILE A 420 19.68 -1.36 -3.34
CA ILE A 420 19.84 0.09 -3.23
C ILE A 420 20.82 0.67 -4.26
N TRP A 421 21.83 -0.09 -4.69
CA TRP A 421 22.78 0.32 -5.71
C TRP A 421 22.12 0.48 -7.11
N ILE A 422 21.21 -0.42 -7.46
CA ILE A 422 20.42 -0.31 -8.70
C ILE A 422 19.57 0.96 -8.66
N VAL A 423 18.92 1.22 -7.52
CA VAL A 423 18.17 2.47 -7.31
C VAL A 423 19.08 3.68 -7.54
N ALA A 424 20.28 3.67 -6.95
CA ALA A 424 21.23 4.78 -7.08
C ALA A 424 21.71 4.98 -8.53
N PHE A 425 22.08 3.92 -9.24
CA PHE A 425 22.51 4.00 -10.65
C PHE A 425 21.37 4.46 -11.56
N TRP A 426 20.16 3.96 -11.38
CA TRP A 426 19.00 4.38 -12.14
C TRP A 426 18.71 5.86 -11.98
N PHE A 427 18.66 6.36 -10.74
CA PHE A 427 18.42 7.78 -10.50
C PHE A 427 19.57 8.66 -10.94
N GLY A 428 20.82 8.20 -10.82
CA GLY A 428 21.98 8.87 -11.40
C GLY A 428 21.84 9.04 -12.92
N GLY A 429 21.39 7.99 -13.60
CA GLY A 429 21.08 8.02 -15.04
C GLY A 429 19.97 9.00 -15.37
N LEU A 430 18.82 8.90 -14.68
CA LEU A 430 17.69 9.81 -14.90
C LEU A 430 18.04 11.28 -14.63
N LEU A 431 18.77 11.57 -13.57
CA LEU A 431 19.25 12.92 -13.26
C LEU A 431 20.16 13.44 -14.35
N SER A 432 21.10 12.63 -14.84
CA SER A 432 21.98 13.00 -15.94
C SER A 432 21.22 13.35 -17.22
N PHE A 433 20.20 12.55 -17.58
CA PHE A 433 19.30 12.86 -18.69
C PHE A 433 18.48 14.13 -18.46
N ALA A 434 17.93 14.30 -17.24
CA ALA A 434 17.14 15.49 -16.89
C ALA A 434 17.99 16.78 -16.99
N PHE A 435 19.23 16.75 -16.51
CA PHE A 435 20.17 17.88 -16.64
C PHE A 435 20.50 18.16 -18.11
N TYR A 436 20.77 17.13 -18.92
CA TYR A 436 21.03 17.28 -20.34
C TYR A 436 19.85 17.92 -21.08
N LEU A 437 18.63 17.49 -20.81
CA LEU A 437 17.44 17.96 -21.52
C LEU A 437 17.00 19.36 -21.08
N ASN A 438 17.11 19.70 -19.80
CA ASN A 438 16.48 20.89 -19.24
C ASN A 438 17.45 22.05 -18.93
N ILE A 439 18.75 21.74 -18.69
CA ILE A 439 19.69 22.75 -18.16
C ILE A 439 20.87 22.98 -19.15
N VAL A 440 21.64 21.94 -19.42
CA VAL A 440 22.87 22.05 -20.20
C VAL A 440 22.96 20.90 -21.21
N ARG A 441 22.90 21.19 -22.48
CA ARG A 441 23.05 20.19 -23.57
C ARG A 441 24.52 19.75 -23.73
N TRP A 442 25.13 19.32 -22.63
CA TRP A 442 26.52 18.85 -22.63
C TRP A 442 26.54 17.33 -22.85
N ARG A 443 27.08 16.91 -24.00
CA ARG A 443 27.07 15.50 -24.45
C ARG A 443 27.61 14.49 -23.42
N PRO A 444 28.64 14.75 -22.60
CA PRO A 444 29.06 13.82 -21.54
C PRO A 444 27.96 13.44 -20.57
N LEU A 445 27.02 14.34 -20.24
CA LEU A 445 25.87 14.00 -19.39
C LEU A 445 24.97 12.94 -20.05
N LEU A 446 24.79 13.01 -21.37
CA LEU A 446 24.06 11.99 -22.11
C LEU A 446 24.75 10.63 -22.01
N TYR A 447 26.08 10.59 -22.21
CA TYR A 447 26.84 9.32 -22.11
C TYR A 447 26.84 8.75 -20.71
N VAL A 448 27.00 9.56 -19.67
CA VAL A 448 26.87 9.14 -18.27
C VAL A 448 25.48 8.57 -18.00
N GLY A 449 24.42 9.24 -18.47
CA GLY A 449 23.05 8.76 -18.34
C GLY A 449 22.87 7.38 -19.00
N VAL A 450 23.36 7.21 -20.23
CA VAL A 450 23.29 5.92 -20.95
C VAL A 450 24.07 4.83 -20.19
N ILE A 451 25.29 5.11 -19.77
CA ILE A 451 26.13 4.13 -19.05
C ILE A 451 25.45 3.67 -17.77
N LEU A 452 24.94 4.60 -16.95
CA LEU A 452 24.30 4.26 -15.67
C LEU A 452 23.01 3.46 -15.87
N THR A 453 22.20 3.83 -16.86
CA THR A 453 20.99 3.04 -17.17
C THR A 453 21.32 1.66 -17.74
N CYS A 454 22.36 1.55 -18.58
CA CYS A 454 22.84 0.25 -19.07
C CYS A 454 23.36 -0.62 -17.93
N ILE A 455 24.15 -0.08 -16.99
CA ILE A 455 24.61 -0.81 -15.79
C ILE A 455 23.41 -1.33 -15.00
N THR A 456 22.38 -0.49 -14.80
CA THR A 456 21.16 -0.89 -14.11
C THR A 456 20.48 -2.07 -14.81
N LEU A 457 20.25 -1.97 -16.12
CA LEU A 457 19.55 -2.99 -16.89
C LEU A 457 20.34 -4.31 -16.98
N VAL A 458 21.67 -4.23 -17.13
CA VAL A 458 22.54 -5.41 -17.17
C VAL A 458 22.61 -6.10 -15.79
N SER A 459 22.58 -5.33 -14.70
CA SER A 459 22.68 -5.89 -13.34
C SER A 459 21.41 -6.59 -12.86
N LEU A 460 20.24 -6.28 -13.44
CA LEU A 460 18.95 -6.89 -13.03
C LEU A 460 18.93 -8.42 -13.12
N PRO A 461 19.37 -9.06 -14.21
CA PRO A 461 19.36 -10.52 -14.33
C PRO A 461 20.33 -11.23 -13.38
N PHE A 462 21.39 -10.54 -12.92
CA PHE A 462 22.41 -11.11 -12.01
C PHE A 462 22.00 -11.05 -10.54
N GLN A 463 20.92 -10.40 -10.22
CA GLN A 463 20.36 -10.41 -8.87
C GLN A 463 19.45 -11.62 -8.70
N SER A 464 20.08 -12.79 -8.71
CA SER A 464 19.39 -14.01 -8.33
C SER A 464 18.87 -13.87 -6.90
N GLY A 465 17.59 -14.22 -6.72
CA GLY A 465 16.94 -14.21 -5.43
C GLY A 465 17.73 -14.99 -4.36
N THR A 466 17.33 -14.84 -3.12
CA THR A 466 17.92 -15.49 -1.93
C THR A 466 17.88 -17.03 -1.96
N VAL A 467 17.36 -17.62 -3.03
CA VAL A 467 17.20 -19.06 -3.21
C VAL A 467 18.46 -19.63 -3.88
N PRO A 468 19.19 -20.57 -3.27
CA PRO A 468 20.29 -21.27 -3.91
C PRO A 468 19.83 -22.06 -5.12
N ASP A 469 20.68 -22.24 -6.14
CA ASP A 469 20.38 -23.06 -7.31
C ASP A 469 20.07 -24.50 -6.89
N GLY A 470 19.03 -25.11 -7.49
CA GLY A 470 18.62 -26.46 -7.13
C GLY A 470 17.94 -26.54 -5.76
N SER A 471 17.35 -25.46 -5.27
CA SER A 471 16.59 -25.47 -4.02
C SER A 471 15.18 -24.93 -4.22
N PHE A 472 14.28 -25.29 -3.31
CA PHE A 472 12.98 -24.66 -3.22
C PHE A 472 12.78 -24.10 -1.83
N ILE A 473 12.04 -22.99 -1.75
CA ILE A 473 11.65 -22.35 -0.51
C ILE A 473 10.14 -22.37 -0.41
N ILE A 474 9.63 -22.90 0.70
CA ILE A 474 8.21 -22.77 1.03
C ILE A 474 8.07 -21.47 1.80
N THR A 475 7.41 -20.49 1.18
CA THR A 475 7.20 -19.16 1.74
C THR A 475 5.73 -18.95 2.07
N ASP A 476 5.49 -18.06 3.00
CA ASP A 476 4.18 -17.55 3.36
C ASP A 476 3.84 -16.34 2.50
N THR A 477 2.95 -16.52 1.56
CA THR A 477 2.16 -15.38 1.08
C THR A 477 0.91 -15.35 1.94
N TYR A 478 0.66 -14.31 2.70
CA TYR A 478 -0.35 -14.14 3.76
C TYR A 478 -1.75 -14.78 3.52
N ARG A 479 -1.98 -15.35 2.35
CA ARG A 479 -3.24 -15.96 1.89
C ARG A 479 -3.11 -17.31 1.22
N ASP A 480 -1.97 -17.61 0.57
CA ASP A 480 -1.80 -18.81 -0.24
C ASP A 480 -0.46 -19.46 0.08
N VAL A 481 -0.40 -20.78 0.03
CA VAL A 481 0.86 -21.51 0.11
C VAL A 481 1.61 -21.29 -1.19
N ALA A 482 2.73 -20.60 -1.14
CA ALA A 482 3.60 -20.35 -2.28
C ALA A 482 4.89 -21.15 -2.13
N ILE A 483 5.26 -21.87 -3.18
CA ILE A 483 6.51 -22.63 -3.29
C ILE A 483 7.34 -21.96 -4.36
N ASN A 484 8.48 -21.41 -3.97
CA ASN A 484 9.45 -20.82 -4.89
C ASN A 484 10.52 -21.84 -5.22
N ILE A 485 10.61 -22.19 -6.48
CA ILE A 485 11.58 -23.15 -7.03
C ILE A 485 12.57 -22.35 -7.86
N LYS A 486 13.85 -22.55 -7.61
CA LYS A 486 14.91 -21.97 -8.41
C LYS A 486 15.70 -23.05 -9.13
N ASP A 487 15.73 -22.93 -10.46
CA ASP A 487 16.55 -23.76 -11.34
C ASP A 487 17.40 -22.83 -12.24
N GLY A 488 18.67 -22.71 -11.94
CA GLY A 488 19.60 -21.83 -12.62
C GLY A 488 19.19 -20.34 -12.52
N LEU A 489 18.92 -19.72 -13.67
CA LEU A 489 18.50 -18.31 -13.78
C LEU A 489 16.98 -18.13 -13.69
N THR A 490 16.21 -19.21 -13.65
CA THR A 490 14.74 -19.16 -13.61
C THR A 490 14.23 -19.41 -12.19
N GLU A 491 13.41 -18.50 -11.69
CA GLU A 491 12.67 -18.65 -10.43
C GLU A 491 11.19 -18.79 -10.78
N LYS A 492 10.56 -19.87 -10.31
CA LYS A 492 9.15 -20.16 -10.57
C LYS A 492 8.40 -20.26 -9.27
N THR A 493 7.43 -19.37 -9.08
CA THR A 493 6.51 -19.42 -7.95
C THR A 493 5.27 -20.23 -8.31
N ILE A 494 5.03 -21.31 -7.59
CA ILE A 494 3.82 -22.13 -7.72
C ILE A 494 2.92 -21.82 -6.53
N ARG A 495 1.70 -21.34 -6.81
CA ARG A 495 0.68 -21.09 -5.79
C ARG A 495 -0.26 -22.29 -5.70
N MET A 496 -0.56 -22.73 -4.49
CA MET A 496 -1.52 -23.80 -4.26
C MET A 496 -2.93 -23.25 -4.06
N ASP A 497 -3.92 -23.99 -4.55
CA ASP A 497 -5.32 -23.59 -4.48
C ASP A 497 -5.82 -23.55 -3.03
N LYS A 498 -6.46 -22.45 -2.66
CA LYS A 498 -7.05 -22.28 -1.35
C LYS A 498 -8.32 -23.11 -1.18
N GLY A 499 -8.49 -23.68 0.02
CA GLY A 499 -9.68 -24.47 0.36
C GLY A 499 -9.73 -25.84 -0.29
N LYS A 500 -8.61 -26.31 -0.86
CA LYS A 500 -8.50 -27.60 -1.52
C LYS A 500 -7.29 -28.40 -1.04
N LEU A 501 -7.28 -29.67 -1.39
CA LEU A 501 -6.10 -30.50 -1.34
C LEU A 501 -5.33 -30.28 -2.64
N SER A 502 -4.07 -29.91 -2.55
CA SER A 502 -3.21 -29.68 -3.71
C SER A 502 -1.95 -30.53 -3.57
N SER A 503 -1.55 -31.19 -4.65
CA SER A 503 -0.31 -31.96 -4.71
C SER A 503 0.62 -31.39 -5.78
N LEU A 504 1.90 -31.27 -5.45
CA LEU A 504 2.94 -30.82 -6.35
C LEU A 504 4.12 -31.78 -6.28
N ARG A 505 4.64 -32.18 -7.42
CA ARG A 505 5.88 -32.95 -7.52
C ARG A 505 6.96 -32.09 -8.19
N VAL A 506 8.04 -31.89 -7.46
CA VAL A 506 9.21 -31.15 -7.92
C VAL A 506 10.36 -32.14 -8.00
N GLU A 507 10.71 -32.58 -9.22
CA GLU A 507 11.66 -33.67 -9.46
C GLU A 507 11.32 -34.92 -8.65
N ASN A 508 12.14 -35.25 -7.63
CA ASN A 508 11.94 -36.43 -6.78
C ASN A 508 11.23 -36.11 -5.46
N ILE A 509 10.84 -34.84 -5.21
CA ILE A 509 10.20 -34.41 -3.96
C ILE A 509 8.70 -34.23 -4.17
N SER A 510 7.91 -34.90 -3.34
CA SER A 510 6.46 -34.78 -3.32
C SER A 510 5.99 -33.85 -2.18
N ILE A 511 5.23 -32.82 -2.53
CA ILE A 511 4.68 -31.83 -1.59
C ILE A 511 3.17 -31.86 -1.68
N ILE A 512 2.51 -32.03 -0.54
CA ILE A 512 1.04 -32.00 -0.46
C ILE A 512 0.64 -30.86 0.47
N ALA A 513 -0.29 -30.02 0.02
CA ALA A 513 -0.89 -28.98 0.87
C ALA A 513 -2.36 -29.31 1.15
N VAL A 514 -2.73 -29.26 2.42
CA VAL A 514 -4.08 -29.54 2.93
C VAL A 514 -4.66 -28.25 3.50
N ASP A 515 -5.60 -27.66 2.74
CA ASP A 515 -6.36 -26.47 3.17
C ASP A 515 -7.87 -26.73 3.24
N CYS A 516 -8.27 -28.00 3.36
CA CYS A 516 -9.67 -28.41 3.45
C CYS A 516 -9.90 -29.44 4.57
N VAL A 517 -11.15 -29.69 4.88
CA VAL A 517 -11.53 -30.78 5.80
C VAL A 517 -11.44 -32.09 5.02
N LEU A 518 -10.62 -33.02 5.49
CA LEU A 518 -10.50 -34.34 4.90
C LEU A 518 -11.63 -35.26 5.42
N PRO A 519 -12.25 -36.10 4.57
CA PRO A 519 -13.23 -37.13 5.00
C PRO A 519 -12.56 -38.19 5.90
N GLU A 520 -13.30 -38.81 6.81
CA GLU A 520 -12.77 -39.83 7.74
C GLU A 520 -12.17 -41.08 7.05
N ASN A 521 -12.57 -41.37 5.82
CA ASN A 521 -12.06 -42.52 5.01
C ASN A 521 -11.31 -42.05 3.77
N TYR A 522 -10.52 -40.99 3.86
CA TYR A 522 -9.75 -40.51 2.71
C TYR A 522 -8.65 -41.49 2.33
N LEU A 523 -8.71 -41.99 1.09
CA LEU A 523 -7.66 -42.85 0.52
C LEU A 523 -6.54 -41.96 -0.01
N SER A 524 -5.35 -42.11 0.55
CA SER A 524 -4.19 -41.31 0.18
C SER A 524 -3.75 -41.54 -1.27
N PRO A 525 -3.33 -40.50 -2.00
CA PRO A 525 -2.67 -40.65 -3.29
C PRO A 525 -1.23 -41.17 -3.18
N GLY A 526 -0.68 -41.40 -1.98
CA GLY A 526 0.66 -41.90 -1.73
C GLY A 526 1.43 -41.16 -0.64
N GLU A 527 2.64 -41.61 -0.36
CA GLU A 527 3.55 -40.95 0.58
C GLU A 527 4.00 -39.59 0.06
N CYS A 528 4.23 -38.62 0.95
CA CYS A 528 4.79 -37.34 0.58
C CYS A 528 6.01 -36.98 1.42
N ASP A 529 6.94 -36.20 0.84
CA ASP A 529 8.11 -35.75 1.58
C ASP A 529 7.76 -34.59 2.51
N TYR A 530 6.95 -33.64 2.02
CA TYR A 530 6.51 -32.47 2.78
C TYR A 530 5.00 -32.33 2.77
N LEU A 531 4.41 -32.21 3.95
CA LEU A 531 2.99 -31.96 4.13
C LEU A 531 2.78 -30.54 4.68
N ILE A 532 2.04 -29.70 3.97
CA ILE A 532 1.72 -28.36 4.39
C ILE A 532 0.31 -28.32 4.93
N ILE A 533 0.14 -27.94 6.20
CA ILE A 533 -1.17 -27.78 6.83
C ILE A 533 -1.54 -26.30 6.80
N ALA A 534 -2.64 -25.95 6.13
CA ALA A 534 -3.16 -24.60 6.03
C ALA A 534 -4.47 -24.40 6.82
N GLY A 535 -4.97 -23.16 6.86
CA GLY A 535 -6.04 -22.72 7.78
C GLY A 535 -7.41 -23.39 7.60
N GLY A 536 -7.68 -23.95 6.41
CA GLY A 536 -8.91 -24.72 6.13
C GLY A 536 -8.94 -26.10 6.77
N TYR A 537 -7.79 -26.65 7.16
CA TYR A 537 -7.72 -27.94 7.83
C TYR A 537 -8.19 -27.84 9.29
N LYS A 538 -9.09 -28.74 9.70
CA LYS A 538 -9.67 -28.76 11.05
C LYS A 538 -9.35 -30.03 11.86
N GLY A 539 -8.71 -31.04 11.25
CA GLY A 539 -8.36 -32.31 11.88
C GLY A 539 -7.14 -32.23 12.81
N ASN A 540 -6.60 -33.41 13.16
CA ASN A 540 -5.42 -33.59 14.01
C ASN A 540 -4.20 -33.96 13.18
N VAL A 541 -2.99 -33.76 13.73
CA VAL A 541 -1.72 -34.13 13.06
C VAL A 541 -1.62 -35.64 12.92
N GLU A 542 -2.08 -36.41 13.92
CA GLU A 542 -2.09 -37.86 13.89
C GLU A 542 -2.81 -38.44 12.65
N TYR A 543 -3.96 -37.85 12.30
CA TYR A 543 -4.76 -38.27 11.16
C TYR A 543 -4.04 -38.05 9.83
N VAL A 544 -3.49 -36.87 9.58
CA VAL A 544 -2.77 -36.56 8.34
C VAL A 544 -1.42 -37.30 8.26
N ASN A 545 -0.77 -37.52 9.41
CA ASN A 545 0.44 -38.31 9.47
C ASN A 545 0.17 -39.77 9.08
N GLY A 546 -0.94 -40.36 9.57
CA GLY A 546 -1.34 -41.73 9.23
C GLY A 546 -1.73 -41.92 7.74
N ILE A 547 -2.24 -40.85 7.10
CA ILE A 547 -2.65 -40.89 5.69
C ILE A 547 -1.47 -40.69 4.73
N PHE A 548 -0.63 -39.66 4.98
CA PHE A 548 0.37 -39.18 4.00
C PHE A 548 1.80 -39.57 4.35
N ASN A 549 2.06 -40.06 5.56
CA ASN A 549 3.37 -40.45 6.09
C ASN A 549 4.51 -39.49 5.69
N PRO A 550 4.38 -38.16 5.99
CA PRO A 550 5.31 -37.16 5.55
C PRO A 550 6.65 -37.24 6.31
N LYS A 551 7.75 -36.94 5.63
CA LYS A 551 9.05 -36.76 6.32
C LYS A 551 9.04 -35.55 7.22
N LYS A 552 8.33 -34.48 6.81
CA LYS A 552 8.23 -33.25 7.57
C LYS A 552 6.86 -32.60 7.37
N ILE A 553 6.28 -32.09 8.47
CA ILE A 553 5.01 -31.36 8.46
C ILE A 553 5.32 -29.88 8.60
N ILE A 554 4.75 -29.07 7.71
CA ILE A 554 4.91 -27.62 7.69
C ILE A 554 3.59 -26.97 8.03
N ILE A 555 3.58 -26.16 9.07
CA ILE A 555 2.39 -25.44 9.53
C ILE A 555 2.40 -24.05 8.93
N HIS A 556 1.41 -23.79 8.06
CA HIS A 556 1.27 -22.50 7.39
C HIS A 556 0.68 -21.44 8.35
N PRO A 557 1.11 -20.18 8.29
CA PRO A 557 0.63 -19.10 9.16
C PRO A 557 -0.87 -18.77 9.07
N SER A 558 -1.58 -19.26 8.05
CA SER A 558 -3.05 -19.19 8.00
C SER A 558 -3.74 -20.00 9.12
N VAL A 559 -3.04 -20.95 9.72
CA VAL A 559 -3.54 -21.71 10.89
C VAL A 559 -3.62 -20.79 12.11
N ARG A 560 -4.73 -20.89 12.86
CA ARG A 560 -4.91 -20.08 14.08
C ARG A 560 -3.86 -20.43 15.14
N ARG A 561 -3.28 -19.44 15.82
CA ARG A 561 -2.20 -19.61 16.83
C ARG A 561 -2.48 -20.68 17.87
N LYS A 562 -3.73 -20.80 18.34
CA LYS A 562 -4.12 -21.84 19.30
C LYS A 562 -3.99 -23.25 18.73
N LYS A 563 -4.41 -23.44 17.46
CA LYS A 563 -4.29 -24.71 16.75
C LYS A 563 -2.85 -25.02 16.34
N GLU A 564 -2.10 -24.01 15.96
CA GLU A 564 -0.67 -24.13 15.63
C GLU A 564 0.12 -24.71 16.83
N LYS A 565 -0.10 -24.18 18.04
CA LYS A 565 0.50 -24.74 19.27
C LYS A 565 0.08 -26.19 19.48
N GLN A 566 -1.21 -26.51 19.32
CA GLN A 566 -1.71 -27.85 19.41
C GLN A 566 -1.03 -28.79 18.42
N TYR A 567 -0.88 -28.37 17.16
CA TYR A 567 -0.23 -29.19 16.12
C TYR A 567 1.27 -29.42 16.40
N LEU A 568 1.96 -28.42 16.93
CA LEU A 568 3.36 -28.58 17.36
C LEU A 568 3.48 -29.56 18.54
N GLU A 569 2.60 -29.46 19.54
CA GLU A 569 2.56 -30.38 20.69
C GLU A 569 2.22 -31.82 20.25
N GLU A 570 1.26 -31.99 19.35
CA GLU A 570 0.91 -33.28 18.75
C GLU A 570 2.09 -33.86 17.95
N GLY A 571 2.79 -33.03 17.17
CA GLY A 571 3.98 -33.44 16.40
C GLY A 571 5.08 -33.97 17.29
N VAL A 572 5.41 -33.26 18.38
CA VAL A 572 6.39 -33.72 19.37
C VAL A 572 5.97 -35.06 19.99
N ARG A 573 4.69 -35.23 20.34
CA ARG A 573 4.16 -36.47 20.93
C ARG A 573 4.23 -37.65 19.96
N LEU A 574 4.06 -37.38 18.66
CA LEU A 574 4.10 -38.43 17.62
C LEU A 574 5.52 -38.68 17.07
N GLY A 575 6.51 -37.88 17.50
CA GLY A 575 7.88 -37.98 16.98
C GLY A 575 8.02 -37.51 15.53
N VAL A 576 7.10 -36.67 15.04
CA VAL A 576 7.11 -36.14 13.67
C VAL A 576 7.72 -34.74 13.67
N ASP A 577 8.63 -34.47 12.73
CA ASP A 577 9.25 -33.15 12.58
C ASP A 577 8.23 -32.13 12.07
N CYS A 578 7.78 -31.23 12.97
CA CYS A 578 6.83 -30.18 12.67
C CYS A 578 7.52 -28.82 12.66
N HIS A 579 7.44 -28.09 11.53
CA HIS A 579 8.04 -26.79 11.30
C HIS A 579 6.95 -25.72 11.14
N SER A 580 6.98 -24.66 11.94
CA SER A 580 6.04 -23.56 11.82
C SER A 580 6.65 -22.41 11.03
N LEU A 581 6.08 -22.08 9.87
CA LEU A 581 6.52 -20.92 9.08
C LEU A 581 6.29 -19.57 9.78
N ARG A 582 5.51 -19.54 10.86
CA ARG A 582 5.29 -18.32 11.67
C ARG A 582 6.37 -18.12 12.73
N ILE A 583 6.87 -19.21 13.32
CA ILE A 583 7.80 -19.19 14.45
C ILE A 583 9.22 -19.35 13.95
N ASP A 584 9.42 -20.27 13.03
CA ASP A 584 10.69 -20.65 12.46
C ASP A 584 11.00 -19.84 11.19
N SER A 585 12.24 -19.89 10.72
CA SER A 585 12.63 -19.28 9.44
C SER A 585 11.97 -20.00 8.25
N PRO A 586 11.94 -19.41 7.03
CA PRO A 586 11.51 -20.10 5.82
C PRO A 586 12.24 -21.44 5.67
N LEU A 587 11.49 -22.47 5.28
CA LEU A 587 12.10 -23.78 5.08
C LEU A 587 12.82 -23.79 3.72
N HIS A 588 14.13 -23.88 3.79
CA HIS A 588 15.00 -24.07 2.63
C HIS A 588 15.26 -25.55 2.43
N CYS A 589 14.83 -26.09 1.29
CA CYS A 589 15.09 -27.47 0.93
C CYS A 589 15.99 -27.50 -0.30
N ILE A 590 17.10 -28.23 -0.22
CA ILE A 590 18.03 -28.45 -1.34
C ILE A 590 17.52 -29.66 -2.12
N ILE A 591 17.37 -29.51 -3.42
CA ILE A 591 17.04 -30.62 -4.33
C ILE A 591 18.37 -31.35 -4.56
N GLU A 592 18.54 -32.51 -3.95
CA GLU A 592 19.65 -33.40 -4.30
C GLU A 592 19.38 -33.95 -5.72
N LYS A 593 20.27 -33.60 -6.65
CA LYS A 593 20.25 -34.06 -8.03
C LYS A 593 20.65 -35.51 -8.14
#